data_11f6fc94642b1bdb6a82ac4b4cfe0fe7
#
_entry.id   11f6fc94642b1bdb6a82ac4b4cfe0fe7
#
_cell.length_a   1.000
_cell.length_b   1.000
_cell.length_c   1.000
_cell.angle_alpha   90.00
_cell.angle_beta   90.00
_cell.angle_gamma   90.00
#
_symmetry.space_group_name_H-M   'P 1'
#
loop_
_entity.id
_entity.type
_entity.pdbx_description
1 polymer ?
#
loop_
_entity_poly.entity_id
_entity_poly.type
_entity_poly.pdbx_seq_one_letter_code
_entity_poly.pdbx_strand_id
1 'polypeptide(L)'
;MFNVRLNVALSFNVKPESQPFPEIVSPILKDKPAKLQRSIDTYAEWDTWDTINALKQALERYNDVTLIPADDSAFEKFKEVNPDIVFNVAEGFNGTSREAQIPSILDMLNIPYTGSDPLTLATCLDKARTKEILSYHKIPNAKFLLAFTPEDSKNIQLNFPLVVKPVWEGSSKGIFSSSFVKNQRELDDEVQRIIIEYNQPALIEQFLPGREFTVAVIGNGIDTKILPIVEISYNEFPQDFIPLYSYEAKWILDTKENPLDVFSCPAKINPALESKIKAITLKTFNILRCKDWGRIDIRLDETGEPNIIEVNPLPGILPDPKDNSCFPKAARADGLDYNEMINKVLYVSAKRHKLL
;
A
#
# COMPACT_ATOMS: atom_id res chain seq x y z
N MET A 1 -4.48 18.15 -22.17
CA MET A 1 -3.96 17.83 -20.85
C MET A 1 -2.61 18.52 -20.63
N PHE A 2 -1.54 18.17 -21.30
CA PHE A 2 -0.27 18.91 -21.22
C PHE A 2 -0.15 19.84 -22.45
N ASN A 3 0.16 21.11 -22.21
CA ASN A 3 0.51 22.08 -23.27
C ASN A 3 2.04 22.17 -23.45
N VAL A 4 2.79 21.53 -22.57
CA VAL A 4 4.26 21.51 -22.54
C VAL A 4 4.69 20.06 -22.35
N ARG A 5 5.71 19.64 -23.10
CA ARG A 5 6.38 18.35 -22.95
C ARG A 5 7.43 18.48 -21.85
N LEU A 6 7.40 17.58 -20.85
CA LEU A 6 8.32 17.58 -19.71
C LEU A 6 9.37 16.48 -19.84
N ASN A 7 10.54 16.70 -19.27
CA ASN A 7 11.54 15.66 -19.01
C ASN A 7 11.16 14.97 -17.69
N VAL A 8 10.59 13.79 -17.77
CA VAL A 8 10.12 13.02 -16.61
C VAL A 8 11.13 11.92 -16.29
N ALA A 9 11.60 11.84 -15.05
CA ALA A 9 12.28 10.63 -14.59
C ALA A 9 11.24 9.70 -13.96
N LEU A 10 11.28 8.40 -14.29
CA LEU A 10 10.51 7.37 -13.60
C LEU A 10 11.43 6.67 -12.60
N SER A 11 11.16 6.84 -11.30
CA SER A 11 11.91 6.19 -10.22
C SER A 11 11.18 4.99 -9.66
N PHE A 12 11.87 3.86 -9.53
CA PHE A 12 11.25 2.56 -9.24
C PHE A 12 12.20 1.57 -8.56
N ASN A 13 11.61 0.55 -7.92
CA ASN A 13 12.27 -0.71 -7.59
C ASN A 13 11.65 -1.84 -8.41
N VAL A 14 12.46 -2.78 -8.90
CA VAL A 14 12.00 -3.90 -9.71
C VAL A 14 12.43 -5.23 -9.11
N LYS A 15 11.52 -6.20 -9.12
CA LYS A 15 11.79 -7.57 -8.65
C LYS A 15 12.93 -8.19 -9.44
N PRO A 16 13.89 -8.89 -8.77
CA PRO A 16 14.93 -9.65 -9.47
C PRO A 16 14.31 -10.73 -10.37
N GLU A 17 14.77 -10.83 -11.62
CA GLU A 17 14.24 -11.78 -12.61
C GLU A 17 14.46 -13.26 -12.26
N SER A 18 15.38 -13.56 -11.34
CA SER A 18 15.82 -14.92 -10.99
C SER A 18 15.22 -15.51 -9.72
N GLN A 19 14.13 -14.94 -9.21
CA GLN A 19 13.42 -15.62 -8.11
C GLN A 19 12.31 -16.51 -8.70
N PRO A 20 12.45 -17.86 -8.63
CA PRO A 20 11.30 -18.71 -8.84
C PRO A 20 10.21 -18.31 -7.83
N PHE A 21 8.95 -18.32 -8.28
CA PHE A 21 7.83 -18.28 -7.34
C PHE A 21 8.15 -19.30 -6.24
N PRO A 22 8.05 -18.90 -4.96
CA PRO A 22 8.41 -19.83 -3.91
C PRO A 22 7.56 -21.08 -4.07
N GLU A 23 8.23 -22.20 -4.35
CA GLU A 23 7.61 -23.51 -4.09
C GLU A 23 7.10 -23.45 -2.66
N ILE A 24 5.85 -23.84 -2.45
CA ILE A 24 5.21 -23.91 -1.14
C ILE A 24 6.15 -24.71 -0.23
N VAL A 25 7.04 -24.01 0.46
CA VAL A 25 7.92 -24.65 1.42
C VAL A 25 7.07 -24.89 2.65
N SER A 26 6.57 -26.13 2.71
CA SER A 26 5.98 -26.76 3.88
C SER A 26 6.64 -26.29 5.18
N PRO A 27 5.89 -26.19 6.31
CA PRO A 27 6.36 -25.70 7.62
C PRO A 27 7.50 -26.48 8.27
N ILE A 28 8.30 -27.25 7.53
CA ILE A 28 9.39 -28.11 7.99
C ILE A 28 10.78 -27.47 7.78
N LEU A 29 10.91 -26.15 7.95
CA LEU A 29 12.24 -25.52 7.99
C LEU A 29 12.62 -25.04 9.40
N LYS A 30 12.40 -25.92 10.41
CA LYS A 30 12.73 -25.62 11.82
C LYS A 30 14.23 -25.54 12.12
N ASP A 31 15.14 -25.88 11.19
CA ASP A 31 16.56 -26.10 11.50
C ASP A 31 17.55 -25.22 10.71
N LYS A 32 17.13 -24.09 10.10
CA LYS A 32 18.09 -23.18 9.47
C LYS A 32 18.25 -21.88 10.28
N PRO A 33 19.52 -21.41 10.45
CA PRO A 33 19.76 -20.17 11.22
C PRO A 33 19.04 -18.99 10.55
N ALA A 34 18.36 -18.16 11.37
CA ALA A 34 17.49 -17.05 10.98
C ALA A 34 18.11 -16.03 10.00
N LYS A 35 19.44 -15.98 9.87
CA LYS A 35 20.17 -15.13 8.91
C LYS A 35 20.09 -15.60 7.43
N LEU A 36 19.56 -16.79 7.15
CA LEU A 36 19.50 -17.37 5.79
C LEU A 36 18.07 -17.49 5.23
N GLN A 37 17.05 -17.21 6.02
CA GLN A 37 15.68 -17.18 5.54
C GLN A 37 15.33 -15.75 5.16
N ARG A 38 15.60 -15.37 3.91
CA ARG A 38 14.86 -14.28 3.30
C ARG A 38 13.40 -14.72 3.31
N SER A 39 12.51 -13.93 3.90
CA SER A 39 11.10 -14.26 3.90
C SER A 39 10.61 -14.39 2.45
N ILE A 40 9.70 -15.31 2.22
CA ILE A 40 9.07 -15.62 0.93
C ILE A 40 8.52 -14.35 0.26
N ASP A 41 8.21 -13.34 1.05
CA ASP A 41 7.59 -12.07 0.69
C ASP A 41 8.56 -10.88 0.60
N THR A 42 9.88 -11.14 0.59
CA THR A 42 10.93 -10.08 0.64
C THR A 42 10.71 -8.97 -0.38
N TYR A 43 10.30 -9.30 -1.59
CA TYR A 43 10.08 -8.36 -2.69
C TYR A 43 8.59 -8.18 -3.04
N ALA A 44 7.68 -8.48 -2.12
CA ALA A 44 6.24 -8.40 -2.39
C ALA A 44 5.76 -7.00 -2.80
N GLU A 45 6.44 -5.96 -2.31
CA GLU A 45 6.12 -4.55 -2.62
C GLU A 45 6.69 -4.06 -3.95
N TRP A 46 7.77 -4.68 -4.44
CA TRP A 46 8.43 -4.22 -5.67
C TRP A 46 7.66 -4.60 -6.92
N ASP A 47 7.73 -3.76 -7.93
CA ASP A 47 7.09 -3.97 -9.22
C ASP A 47 7.81 -4.99 -10.10
N THR A 48 7.15 -5.42 -11.16
CA THR A 48 7.75 -6.18 -12.26
C THR A 48 8.13 -5.25 -13.41
N TRP A 49 8.98 -5.72 -14.32
CA TRP A 49 9.30 -4.98 -15.54
C TRP A 49 8.05 -4.70 -16.40
N ASP A 50 7.03 -5.56 -16.35
CA ASP A 50 5.75 -5.31 -17.04
C ASP A 50 5.10 -4.02 -16.52
N THR A 51 5.05 -3.83 -15.21
CA THR A 51 4.51 -2.60 -14.60
C THR A 51 5.36 -1.38 -14.95
N ILE A 52 6.70 -1.48 -14.83
CA ILE A 52 7.60 -0.36 -15.12
C ILE A 52 7.52 0.04 -16.60
N ASN A 53 7.48 -0.93 -17.51
CA ASN A 53 7.32 -0.66 -18.94
C ASN A 53 5.96 -0.03 -19.28
N ALA A 54 4.89 -0.48 -18.63
CA ALA A 54 3.57 0.12 -18.82
C ALA A 54 3.52 1.57 -18.33
N LEU A 55 4.15 1.87 -17.18
CA LEU A 55 4.30 3.23 -16.66
C LEU A 55 5.08 4.11 -17.64
N LYS A 56 6.25 3.61 -18.09
CA LYS A 56 7.08 4.31 -19.08
C LYS A 56 6.27 4.64 -20.34
N GLN A 57 5.61 3.66 -20.93
CA GLN A 57 4.78 3.84 -22.13
C GLN A 57 3.63 4.85 -21.90
N ALA A 58 3.00 4.82 -20.74
CA ALA A 58 1.94 5.77 -20.40
C ALA A 58 2.47 7.22 -20.34
N LEU A 59 3.61 7.43 -19.71
CA LEU A 59 4.25 8.74 -19.58
C LEU A 59 4.80 9.26 -20.92
N GLU A 60 5.39 8.39 -21.74
CA GLU A 60 5.96 8.72 -23.07
C GLU A 60 4.92 9.23 -24.08
N ARG A 61 3.62 9.04 -23.83
CA ARG A 61 2.58 9.63 -24.69
C ARG A 61 2.68 11.14 -24.80
N TYR A 62 3.13 11.81 -23.74
CA TYR A 62 3.14 13.27 -23.68
C TYR A 62 4.47 13.88 -23.22
N ASN A 63 5.43 13.05 -22.77
CA ASN A 63 6.66 13.49 -22.13
C ASN A 63 7.87 12.73 -22.66
N ASP A 64 9.08 13.22 -22.35
CA ASP A 64 10.32 12.46 -22.53
C ASP A 64 10.63 11.75 -21.20
N VAL A 65 10.91 10.43 -21.25
CA VAL A 65 11.00 9.61 -20.03
C VAL A 65 12.36 8.95 -19.87
N THR A 66 13.00 9.18 -18.72
CA THR A 66 14.24 8.52 -18.31
C THR A 66 13.98 7.59 -17.13
N LEU A 67 14.44 6.36 -17.19
CA LEU A 67 14.34 5.38 -16.10
C LEU A 67 15.47 5.58 -15.09
N ILE A 68 15.14 5.75 -13.81
CA ILE A 68 16.13 5.86 -12.72
C ILE A 68 15.77 4.86 -11.62
N PRO A 69 16.47 3.71 -11.53
CA PRO A 69 16.32 2.78 -10.42
C PRO A 69 16.61 3.44 -9.07
N ALA A 70 15.81 3.08 -8.06
CA ALA A 70 15.97 3.56 -6.68
C ALA A 70 17.04 2.70 -5.96
N ASP A 71 18.29 2.86 -6.36
CA ASP A 71 19.47 2.21 -5.80
C ASP A 71 20.43 3.25 -5.20
N ASP A 72 21.61 2.80 -4.77
CA ASP A 72 22.67 3.64 -4.18
C ASP A 72 23.23 4.70 -5.13
N SER A 73 23.02 4.57 -6.42
CA SER A 73 23.43 5.54 -7.45
C SER A 73 22.34 6.60 -7.74
N ALA A 74 21.17 6.51 -7.14
CA ALA A 74 20.01 7.34 -7.47
C ALA A 74 20.30 8.85 -7.34
N PHE A 75 21.00 9.26 -6.27
CA PHE A 75 21.34 10.66 -6.04
C PHE A 75 22.12 11.27 -7.22
N GLU A 76 23.19 10.61 -7.65
CA GLU A 76 24.01 11.11 -8.77
C GLU A 76 23.26 11.07 -10.10
N LYS A 77 22.44 10.04 -10.34
CA LYS A 77 21.62 9.94 -11.54
C LYS A 77 20.58 11.05 -11.63
N PHE A 78 19.89 11.37 -10.53
CA PHE A 78 18.95 12.51 -10.51
C PHE A 78 19.65 13.84 -10.77
N LYS A 79 20.84 14.03 -10.23
CA LYS A 79 21.65 15.23 -10.44
C LYS A 79 22.13 15.36 -11.89
N GLU A 80 22.55 14.24 -12.50
CA GLU A 80 22.99 14.19 -13.89
C GLU A 80 21.85 14.44 -14.88
N VAL A 81 20.72 13.73 -14.70
CA VAL A 81 19.54 13.82 -15.57
C VAL A 81 18.83 15.14 -15.40
N ASN A 82 18.78 15.67 -14.18
CA ASN A 82 18.10 16.92 -13.80
C ASN A 82 16.70 17.05 -14.44
N PRO A 83 15.76 16.11 -14.15
CA PRO A 83 14.44 16.11 -14.76
C PRO A 83 13.58 17.28 -14.29
N ASP A 84 12.58 17.67 -15.09
CA ASP A 84 11.58 18.67 -14.68
C ASP A 84 10.71 18.15 -13.51
N ILE A 85 10.44 16.85 -13.51
CA ILE A 85 9.67 16.16 -12.46
C ILE A 85 10.00 14.67 -12.43
N VAL A 86 9.93 14.06 -11.24
CA VAL A 86 10.07 12.62 -11.06
C VAL A 86 8.70 11.98 -10.81
N PHE A 87 8.34 10.99 -11.63
CA PHE A 87 7.23 10.08 -11.31
C PHE A 87 7.78 8.98 -10.40
N ASN A 88 7.46 9.05 -9.12
CA ASN A 88 8.03 8.16 -8.10
C ASN A 88 7.08 7.01 -7.77
N VAL A 89 7.56 5.77 -7.95
CA VAL A 89 6.91 4.53 -7.49
C VAL A 89 7.89 3.64 -6.72
N ALA A 90 8.95 4.25 -6.18
CA ALA A 90 9.99 3.52 -5.47
C ALA A 90 9.58 3.24 -4.01
N GLU A 91 9.52 1.96 -3.66
CA GLU A 91 9.19 1.45 -2.32
C GLU A 91 10.40 1.45 -1.38
N GLY A 92 11.63 1.46 -1.96
CA GLY A 92 12.86 1.29 -1.21
C GLY A 92 13.06 -0.15 -0.72
N PHE A 93 14.17 -0.39 0.00
CA PHE A 93 14.50 -1.73 0.49
C PHE A 93 14.80 -1.77 1.98
N ASN A 94 15.60 -0.84 2.46
CA ASN A 94 16.10 -0.84 3.84
C ASN A 94 15.55 0.33 4.64
N GLY A 95 15.32 0.10 5.92
CA GLY A 95 14.96 1.13 6.88
C GLY A 95 13.46 1.30 7.09
N THR A 96 13.13 1.86 8.24
CA THR A 96 11.76 2.06 8.72
C THR A 96 11.00 3.17 7.97
N SER A 97 11.71 3.93 7.14
CA SER A 97 11.17 5.04 6.31
C SER A 97 11.61 4.89 4.86
N ARG A 98 11.69 3.65 4.35
CA ARG A 98 12.27 3.37 3.03
C ARG A 98 11.56 4.08 1.87
N GLU A 99 10.24 4.21 1.91
CA GLU A 99 9.46 4.94 0.89
C GLU A 99 9.79 6.43 0.83
N ALA A 100 10.29 7.00 1.94
CA ALA A 100 10.67 8.40 2.03
C ALA A 100 12.07 8.70 1.44
N GLN A 101 12.88 7.69 1.12
CA GLN A 101 14.28 7.88 0.73
C GLN A 101 14.41 8.63 -0.60
N ILE A 102 13.72 8.21 -1.63
CA ILE A 102 13.74 8.89 -2.94
C ILE A 102 13.18 10.31 -2.83
N PRO A 103 12.00 10.57 -2.26
CA PRO A 103 11.52 11.92 -2.06
C PRO A 103 12.48 12.81 -1.24
N SER A 104 13.18 12.27 -0.24
CA SER A 104 14.19 13.02 0.52
C SER A 104 15.38 13.44 -0.34
N ILE A 105 15.85 12.57 -1.22
CA ILE A 105 16.89 12.90 -2.21
C ILE A 105 16.41 14.01 -3.14
N LEU A 106 15.18 13.92 -3.63
CA LEU A 106 14.59 14.90 -4.54
C LEU A 106 14.38 16.27 -3.88
N ASP A 107 13.98 16.29 -2.61
CA ASP A 107 13.92 17.52 -1.80
C ASP A 107 15.31 18.17 -1.68
N MET A 108 16.37 17.38 -1.39
CA MET A 108 17.75 17.88 -1.34
C MET A 108 18.22 18.48 -2.66
N LEU A 109 17.80 17.90 -3.78
CA LEU A 109 18.14 18.36 -5.13
C LEU A 109 17.20 19.44 -5.65
N ASN A 110 16.15 19.79 -4.91
CA ASN A 110 15.07 20.70 -5.33
C ASN A 110 14.41 20.26 -6.66
N ILE A 111 14.25 18.95 -6.84
CA ILE A 111 13.59 18.35 -8.02
C ILE A 111 12.13 18.03 -7.66
N PRO A 112 11.13 18.52 -8.42
CA PRO A 112 9.73 18.16 -8.25
C PRO A 112 9.46 16.66 -8.40
N TYR A 113 8.46 16.13 -7.69
CA TYR A 113 8.08 14.71 -7.78
C TYR A 113 6.59 14.50 -7.54
N THR A 114 6.08 13.36 -7.99
CA THR A 114 4.70 12.92 -7.75
C THR A 114 4.53 12.32 -6.37
N GLY A 115 3.34 12.50 -5.81
CA GLY A 115 2.97 11.91 -4.53
C GLY A 115 3.33 12.75 -3.32
N SER A 116 3.27 12.11 -2.18
CA SER A 116 3.42 12.74 -0.87
C SER A 116 4.88 13.00 -0.50
N ASP A 117 5.09 13.95 0.42
CA ASP A 117 6.40 14.30 0.95
C ASP A 117 7.00 13.18 1.84
N PRO A 118 8.32 13.23 2.14
CA PRO A 118 8.99 12.21 2.93
C PRO A 118 8.35 11.96 4.30
N LEU A 119 7.87 13.01 4.97
CA LEU A 119 7.25 12.86 6.28
C LEU A 119 5.94 12.10 6.19
N THR A 120 5.12 12.39 5.20
CA THR A 120 3.85 11.71 4.96
C THR A 120 4.09 10.24 4.61
N LEU A 121 5.03 9.94 3.70
CA LEU A 121 5.38 8.56 3.33
C LEU A 121 5.89 7.76 4.53
N ALA A 122 6.87 8.28 5.26
CA ALA A 122 7.38 7.63 6.46
C ALA A 122 6.31 7.40 7.52
N THR A 123 5.41 8.38 7.71
CA THR A 123 4.30 8.27 8.66
C THR A 123 3.30 7.20 8.23
N CYS A 124 2.92 7.16 6.96
CA CYS A 124 1.92 6.20 6.47
C CYS A 124 2.48 4.77 6.40
N LEU A 125 3.76 4.60 6.13
CA LEU A 125 4.44 3.30 6.20
C LEU A 125 4.41 2.73 7.64
N ASP A 126 4.58 3.59 8.66
CA ASP A 126 4.43 3.21 10.05
C ASP A 126 2.94 3.18 10.45
N LYS A 127 2.36 1.98 10.41
CA LYS A 127 0.94 1.76 10.71
C LYS A 127 0.54 2.24 12.10
N ALA A 128 1.44 2.13 13.09
CA ALA A 128 1.17 2.56 14.45
C ALA A 128 1.13 4.10 14.54
N ARG A 129 2.09 4.81 13.93
CA ARG A 129 2.09 6.28 13.87
C ARG A 129 0.89 6.82 13.11
N THR A 130 0.55 6.21 12.00
CA THR A 130 -0.69 6.54 11.27
C THR A 130 -1.90 6.45 12.19
N LYS A 131 -2.07 5.34 12.90
CA LYS A 131 -3.22 5.12 13.82
C LYS A 131 -3.22 6.07 15.01
N GLU A 132 -2.07 6.41 15.57
CA GLU A 132 -1.94 7.44 16.62
C GLU A 132 -2.46 8.79 16.14
N ILE A 133 -2.09 9.22 14.94
CA ILE A 133 -2.55 10.47 14.33
C ILE A 133 -4.07 10.40 14.07
N LEU A 134 -4.56 9.30 13.48
CA LEU A 134 -5.98 9.12 13.23
C LEU A 134 -6.78 9.17 14.53
N SER A 135 -6.31 8.51 15.59
CA SER A 135 -6.96 8.49 16.91
C SER A 135 -6.99 9.86 17.55
N TYR A 136 -5.88 10.62 17.48
CA TYR A 136 -5.83 12.01 17.96
C TYR A 136 -6.89 12.89 17.27
N HIS A 137 -7.06 12.71 15.96
CA HIS A 137 -8.05 13.45 15.16
C HIS A 137 -9.46 12.84 15.18
N LYS A 138 -9.68 11.82 16.03
CA LYS A 138 -10.97 11.12 16.17
C LYS A 138 -11.47 10.56 14.82
N ILE A 139 -10.56 10.02 14.03
CA ILE A 139 -10.89 9.23 12.85
C ILE A 139 -11.00 7.78 13.29
N PRO A 140 -12.14 7.10 13.05
CA PRO A 140 -12.33 5.71 13.41
C PRO A 140 -11.25 4.81 12.80
N ASN A 141 -10.62 4.00 13.63
CA ASN A 141 -9.67 2.97 13.27
C ASN A 141 -9.69 1.87 14.33
N ALA A 142 -9.27 0.65 13.99
CA ALA A 142 -9.25 -0.46 14.94
C ALA A 142 -8.41 -0.11 16.18
N LYS A 143 -8.88 -0.48 17.36
CA LYS A 143 -8.10 -0.40 18.60
C LYS A 143 -6.83 -1.23 18.43
N PHE A 144 -5.72 -0.74 18.91
CA PHE A 144 -4.42 -1.36 18.67
C PHE A 144 -3.48 -1.23 19.86
N LEU A 145 -2.46 -2.08 19.86
CA LEU A 145 -1.29 -2.02 20.72
C LEU A 145 -0.05 -2.30 19.89
N LEU A 146 1.09 -1.81 20.33
CA LEU A 146 2.38 -2.04 19.72
C LEU A 146 3.26 -2.87 20.65
N ALA A 147 3.72 -4.02 20.18
CA ALA A 147 4.61 -4.92 20.92
C ALA A 147 6.03 -4.81 20.36
N PHE A 148 6.98 -4.36 21.18
CA PHE A 148 8.41 -4.31 20.85
C PHE A 148 9.14 -5.59 21.28
N THR A 149 8.58 -6.27 22.28
CA THR A 149 9.08 -7.53 22.81
C THR A 149 7.93 -8.53 22.90
N PRO A 150 8.21 -9.85 22.94
CA PRO A 150 7.17 -10.86 23.15
C PRO A 150 6.40 -10.68 24.47
N GLU A 151 7.03 -10.09 25.48
CA GLU A 151 6.40 -9.82 26.78
C GLU A 151 5.29 -8.77 26.69
N ASP A 152 5.34 -7.86 25.71
CA ASP A 152 4.34 -6.82 25.51
C ASP A 152 2.97 -7.38 25.08
N SER A 153 2.92 -8.64 24.59
CA SER A 153 1.68 -9.33 24.26
C SER A 153 0.89 -9.80 25.48
N LYS A 154 1.54 -9.84 26.66
CA LYS A 154 0.91 -10.31 27.88
C LYS A 154 0.01 -9.24 28.51
N ASN A 155 -1.17 -9.68 29.02
CA ASN A 155 -2.10 -8.79 29.72
C ASN A 155 -2.66 -7.63 28.89
N ILE A 156 -2.82 -7.82 27.59
CA ILE A 156 -3.42 -6.83 26.71
C ILE A 156 -4.89 -6.61 27.05
N GLN A 157 -5.37 -5.39 26.79
CA GLN A 157 -6.78 -5.02 27.00
C GLN A 157 -7.53 -4.89 25.66
N LEU A 158 -7.35 -5.88 24.79
CA LEU A 158 -8.09 -6.03 23.55
C LEU A 158 -8.87 -7.34 23.56
N ASN A 159 -10.01 -7.37 22.90
CA ASN A 159 -10.85 -8.55 22.81
C ASN A 159 -10.49 -9.39 21.59
N PHE A 160 -10.35 -10.68 21.74
CA PHE A 160 -10.21 -11.60 20.62
C PHE A 160 -11.48 -11.68 19.77
N PRO A 161 -11.39 -11.94 18.45
CA PRO A 161 -10.15 -12.19 17.70
C PRO A 161 -9.35 -10.91 17.41
N LEU A 162 -8.03 -11.07 17.24
CA LEU A 162 -7.11 -9.98 16.91
C LEU A 162 -6.37 -10.29 15.60
N VAL A 163 -5.80 -9.25 15.00
CA VAL A 163 -4.88 -9.35 13.87
C VAL A 163 -3.52 -8.84 14.31
N VAL A 164 -2.47 -9.62 14.04
CA VAL A 164 -1.09 -9.24 14.36
C VAL A 164 -0.30 -9.10 13.06
N LYS A 165 0.36 -7.96 12.88
CA LYS A 165 1.07 -7.67 11.63
C LYS A 165 2.33 -6.84 11.87
N PRO A 166 3.33 -6.92 10.96
CA PRO A 166 4.50 -6.03 11.01
C PRO A 166 4.07 -4.56 10.88
N VAL A 167 4.81 -3.66 11.53
CA VAL A 167 4.45 -2.23 11.54
C VAL A 167 4.78 -1.54 10.22
N TRP A 168 5.93 -1.90 9.59
CA TRP A 168 6.51 -1.15 8.46
C TRP A 168 6.45 -1.90 7.13
N GLU A 169 5.53 -2.85 6.95
CA GLU A 169 5.42 -3.62 5.71
C GLU A 169 4.11 -3.34 4.97
N GLY A 170 4.18 -3.36 3.64
CA GLY A 170 3.05 -3.23 2.73
C GLY A 170 2.73 -4.54 2.01
N SER A 171 1.81 -4.52 1.03
CA SER A 171 1.47 -5.64 0.15
C SER A 171 1.19 -6.97 0.85
N SER A 172 0.57 -6.94 2.03
CA SER A 172 0.31 -8.10 2.90
C SER A 172 1.56 -8.84 3.38
N LYS A 173 2.75 -8.24 3.26
CA LYS A 173 4.00 -8.82 3.73
C LYS A 173 3.94 -9.04 5.24
N GLY A 174 4.23 -10.26 5.66
CA GLY A 174 4.15 -10.68 7.06
C GLY A 174 2.74 -10.95 7.60
N ILE A 175 1.71 -10.82 6.77
CA ILE A 175 0.33 -11.11 7.14
C ILE A 175 -0.07 -12.46 6.53
N PHE A 176 -0.16 -13.48 7.36
CA PHE A 176 -0.53 -14.85 6.99
C PHE A 176 -1.84 -15.25 7.70
N SER A 177 -2.31 -16.46 7.42
CA SER A 177 -3.48 -17.01 8.14
C SER A 177 -3.25 -17.08 9.66
N SER A 178 -1.99 -17.27 10.11
CA SER A 178 -1.59 -17.21 11.52
C SER A 178 -1.73 -15.83 12.15
N SER A 179 -1.77 -14.78 11.34
CA SER A 179 -1.92 -13.40 11.84
C SER A 179 -3.29 -13.11 12.46
N PHE A 180 -4.29 -13.98 12.18
CA PHE A 180 -5.59 -13.92 12.84
C PHE A 180 -5.60 -14.82 14.07
N VAL A 181 -5.52 -14.23 15.26
CA VAL A 181 -5.36 -14.93 16.53
C VAL A 181 -6.63 -14.88 17.35
N LYS A 182 -6.97 -16.03 17.98
CA LYS A 182 -8.24 -16.24 18.72
C LYS A 182 -8.03 -16.35 20.22
N ASN A 183 -6.80 -16.49 20.67
CA ASN A 183 -6.44 -16.66 22.08
C ASN A 183 -5.03 -16.17 22.37
N GLN A 184 -4.69 -16.10 23.65
CA GLN A 184 -3.41 -15.57 24.12
C GLN A 184 -2.20 -16.36 23.58
N ARG A 185 -2.29 -17.68 23.47
CA ARG A 185 -1.19 -18.49 22.97
C ARG A 185 -0.87 -18.18 21.51
N GLU A 186 -1.90 -18.13 20.65
CA GLU A 186 -1.74 -17.75 19.24
C GLU A 186 -1.16 -16.34 19.11
N LEU A 187 -1.59 -15.41 19.97
CA LEU A 187 -1.07 -14.05 20.02
C LEU A 187 0.43 -14.03 20.37
N ASP A 188 0.83 -14.74 21.42
CA ASP A 188 2.23 -14.79 21.86
C ASP A 188 3.13 -15.39 20.76
N ASP A 189 2.69 -16.49 20.13
CA ASP A 189 3.41 -17.16 19.05
C ASP A 189 3.56 -16.20 17.83
N GLU A 190 2.50 -15.49 17.44
CA GLU A 190 2.52 -14.62 16.27
C GLU A 190 3.33 -13.32 16.52
N VAL A 191 3.22 -12.70 17.68
CA VAL A 191 4.06 -11.57 18.07
C VAL A 191 5.53 -11.94 18.05
N GLN A 192 5.88 -13.10 18.61
CA GLN A 192 7.25 -13.62 18.59
C GLN A 192 7.74 -13.83 17.14
N ARG A 193 6.91 -14.43 16.27
CA ARG A 193 7.23 -14.64 14.85
C ARG A 193 7.59 -13.32 14.16
N ILE A 194 6.74 -12.32 14.28
CA ILE A 194 6.97 -11.01 13.63
C ILE A 194 8.26 -10.35 14.11
N ILE A 195 8.48 -10.32 15.42
CA ILE A 195 9.68 -9.70 15.99
C ILE A 195 10.95 -10.40 15.50
N ILE A 196 10.95 -11.74 15.43
CA ILE A 196 12.12 -12.51 15.03
C ILE A 196 12.35 -12.48 13.52
N GLU A 197 11.30 -12.74 12.72
CA GLU A 197 11.43 -12.90 11.27
C GLU A 197 11.60 -11.56 10.54
N TYR A 198 10.86 -10.52 10.99
CA TYR A 198 10.87 -9.21 10.34
C TYR A 198 11.77 -8.19 11.04
N ASN A 199 12.29 -8.52 12.24
CA ASN A 199 13.14 -7.63 13.06
C ASN A 199 12.50 -6.24 13.26
N GLN A 200 11.21 -6.22 13.57
CA GLN A 200 10.43 -5.01 13.81
C GLN A 200 9.31 -5.25 14.83
N PRO A 201 8.73 -4.19 15.40
CA PRO A 201 7.60 -4.35 16.32
C PRO A 201 6.40 -5.03 15.65
N ALA A 202 5.58 -5.70 16.44
CA ALA A 202 4.30 -6.25 16.02
C ALA A 202 3.15 -5.29 16.37
N LEU A 203 2.33 -4.96 15.40
CA LEU A 203 1.07 -4.25 15.61
C LEU A 203 -0.04 -5.25 15.89
N ILE A 204 -0.65 -5.16 17.05
CA ILE A 204 -1.77 -5.99 17.50
C ILE A 204 -3.04 -5.16 17.37
N GLU A 205 -3.98 -5.58 16.54
CA GLU A 205 -5.22 -4.84 16.27
C GLU A 205 -6.46 -5.67 16.56
N GLN A 206 -7.50 -5.01 17.03
CA GLN A 206 -8.81 -5.64 17.10
C GLN A 206 -9.32 -5.96 15.69
N PHE A 207 -9.74 -7.20 15.46
CA PHE A 207 -10.32 -7.58 14.18
C PHE A 207 -11.66 -6.88 13.96
N LEU A 208 -11.85 -6.33 12.78
CA LEU A 208 -13.09 -5.72 12.34
C LEU A 208 -13.85 -6.74 11.47
N PRO A 209 -15.06 -7.20 11.86
CA PRO A 209 -15.70 -8.34 11.20
C PRO A 209 -16.49 -7.97 9.94
N GLY A 210 -16.70 -6.69 9.66
CA GLY A 210 -17.57 -6.25 8.58
C GLY A 210 -16.92 -6.26 7.20
N ARG A 211 -17.63 -5.71 6.22
CA ARG A 211 -17.22 -5.58 4.81
C ARG A 211 -15.96 -4.73 4.69
N GLU A 212 -15.15 -5.05 3.70
CA GLU A 212 -13.88 -4.37 3.43
C GLU A 212 -13.93 -3.59 2.11
N PHE A 213 -13.39 -2.39 2.14
CA PHE A 213 -13.37 -1.46 1.01
C PHE A 213 -11.98 -0.86 0.84
N THR A 214 -11.68 -0.50 -0.40
CA THR A 214 -10.50 0.30 -0.71
C THR A 214 -10.90 1.48 -1.59
N VAL A 215 -10.35 2.64 -1.31
CA VAL A 215 -10.76 3.91 -1.90
C VAL A 215 -9.56 4.64 -2.46
N ALA A 216 -9.52 4.81 -3.78
CA ALA A 216 -8.51 5.57 -4.46
C ALA A 216 -8.88 7.07 -4.49
N VAL A 217 -7.86 7.90 -4.33
CA VAL A 217 -7.96 9.37 -4.33
C VAL A 217 -6.97 9.95 -5.32
N ILE A 218 -7.39 10.92 -6.15
CA ILE A 218 -6.52 11.69 -7.04
C ILE A 218 -6.80 13.18 -6.85
N GLY A 219 -5.77 13.99 -6.72
CA GLY A 219 -5.89 15.43 -6.64
C GLY A 219 -5.39 16.05 -5.35
N ASN A 220 -5.48 17.38 -5.28
CA ASN A 220 -5.03 18.18 -4.13
C ASN A 220 -6.07 19.24 -3.78
N GLY A 221 -6.25 19.51 -2.49
CA GLY A 221 -7.13 20.57 -2.01
C GLY A 221 -8.56 20.43 -2.54
N ILE A 222 -9.09 21.49 -3.14
CA ILE A 222 -10.46 21.52 -3.67
C ILE A 222 -10.64 20.64 -4.92
N ASP A 223 -9.55 20.34 -5.63
CA ASP A 223 -9.56 19.49 -6.84
C ASP A 223 -9.42 17.99 -6.48
N THR A 224 -9.41 17.64 -5.18
CA THR A 224 -9.34 16.25 -4.75
C THR A 224 -10.59 15.47 -5.17
N LYS A 225 -10.38 14.39 -5.94
CA LYS A 225 -11.43 13.49 -6.38
C LYS A 225 -11.28 12.12 -5.73
N ILE A 226 -12.35 11.63 -5.13
CA ILE A 226 -12.48 10.26 -4.66
C ILE A 226 -13.02 9.44 -5.82
N LEU A 227 -12.30 8.39 -6.22
CA LEU A 227 -12.71 7.48 -7.27
C LEU A 227 -13.80 6.50 -6.77
N PRO A 228 -14.48 5.78 -7.67
CA PRO A 228 -15.45 4.77 -7.27
C PRO A 228 -14.87 3.78 -6.26
N ILE A 229 -15.64 3.50 -5.21
CA ILE A 229 -15.22 2.62 -4.11
C ILE A 229 -15.11 1.19 -4.62
N VAL A 230 -14.01 0.52 -4.30
CA VAL A 230 -13.82 -0.91 -4.55
C VAL A 230 -14.18 -1.67 -3.28
N GLU A 231 -14.97 -2.73 -3.38
CA GLU A 231 -15.23 -3.67 -2.30
C GLU A 231 -14.39 -4.93 -2.47
N ILE A 232 -13.81 -5.41 -1.39
CA ILE A 232 -13.10 -6.69 -1.33
C ILE A 232 -14.06 -7.73 -0.75
N SER A 233 -14.39 -8.75 -1.56
CA SER A 233 -15.28 -9.85 -1.17
C SER A 233 -14.48 -11.11 -0.90
N TYR A 234 -14.85 -11.81 0.14
CA TYR A 234 -14.24 -13.09 0.51
C TYR A 234 -15.11 -14.31 0.13
N ASN A 235 -16.18 -14.09 -0.66
CA ASN A 235 -17.17 -15.13 -0.96
C ASN A 235 -16.64 -16.26 -1.84
N GLU A 236 -15.59 -16.01 -2.63
CA GLU A 236 -14.96 -17.02 -3.51
C GLU A 236 -13.84 -17.81 -2.83
N PHE A 237 -13.47 -17.41 -1.62
CA PHE A 237 -12.49 -18.15 -0.83
C PHE A 237 -13.10 -19.42 -0.21
N PRO A 238 -12.29 -20.43 0.14
CA PRO A 238 -12.76 -21.62 0.85
C PRO A 238 -13.54 -21.27 2.12
N GLN A 239 -14.52 -22.11 2.51
CA GLN A 239 -15.42 -21.84 3.66
C GLN A 239 -14.68 -21.60 4.99
N ASP A 240 -13.51 -22.23 5.15
CA ASP A 240 -12.67 -22.08 6.36
C ASP A 240 -11.67 -20.93 6.24
N PHE A 241 -11.73 -20.16 5.13
CA PHE A 241 -10.83 -19.04 4.91
C PHE A 241 -11.17 -17.89 5.86
N ILE A 242 -10.15 -17.39 6.54
CA ILE A 242 -10.29 -16.21 7.40
C ILE A 242 -10.43 -14.99 6.50
N PRO A 243 -11.48 -14.14 6.67
CA PRO A 243 -11.68 -12.97 5.83
C PRO A 243 -10.62 -11.89 6.12
N LEU A 244 -9.40 -12.17 5.74
CA LEU A 244 -8.23 -11.31 5.83
C LEU A 244 -7.50 -11.40 4.48
N TYR A 245 -7.27 -10.27 3.82
CA TYR A 245 -6.54 -10.25 2.55
C TYR A 245 -5.03 -10.45 2.83
N SER A 246 -4.72 -11.67 3.25
CA SER A 246 -3.38 -12.13 3.64
C SER A 246 -2.45 -12.29 2.43
N TYR A 247 -1.19 -12.61 2.70
CA TYR A 247 -0.21 -12.97 1.67
C TYR A 247 -0.69 -14.16 0.83
N GLU A 248 -1.25 -15.19 1.49
CA GLU A 248 -1.80 -16.35 0.79
C GLU A 248 -2.99 -15.97 -0.10
N ALA A 249 -3.86 -15.07 0.37
CA ALA A 249 -4.98 -14.59 -0.43
C ALA A 249 -4.49 -13.88 -1.68
N LYS A 250 -3.54 -12.97 -1.54
CA LYS A 250 -3.09 -12.05 -2.60
C LYS A 250 -2.14 -12.71 -3.60
N TRP A 251 -1.29 -13.62 -3.17
CA TRP A 251 -0.17 -14.12 -3.98
C TRP A 251 -0.21 -15.62 -4.27
N ILE A 252 -1.07 -16.38 -3.58
CA ILE A 252 -1.18 -17.83 -3.73
C ILE A 252 -2.54 -18.23 -4.30
N LEU A 253 -3.63 -17.66 -3.78
CA LEU A 253 -4.99 -18.01 -4.20
C LEU A 253 -5.47 -17.16 -5.37
N ASP A 254 -5.18 -15.87 -5.37
CA ASP A 254 -5.55 -14.92 -6.41
C ASP A 254 -4.36 -14.70 -7.36
N THR A 255 -4.22 -15.57 -8.36
CA THR A 255 -3.12 -15.54 -9.33
C THR A 255 -3.60 -15.20 -10.74
N LYS A 256 -2.67 -14.82 -11.63
CA LYS A 256 -2.99 -14.57 -13.06
C LYS A 256 -3.58 -15.78 -13.76
N GLU A 257 -3.16 -16.98 -13.35
CA GLU A 257 -3.63 -18.26 -13.89
C GLU A 257 -5.01 -18.66 -13.34
N ASN A 258 -5.33 -18.20 -12.12
CA ASN A 258 -6.60 -18.46 -11.45
C ASN A 258 -7.09 -17.20 -10.72
N PRO A 259 -7.48 -16.14 -11.46
CA PRO A 259 -7.93 -14.90 -10.85
C PRO A 259 -9.26 -15.11 -10.12
N LEU A 260 -9.35 -14.65 -8.88
CA LEU A 260 -10.57 -14.63 -8.10
C LEU A 260 -11.34 -13.32 -8.35
N ASP A 261 -12.67 -13.37 -8.45
CA ASP A 261 -13.49 -12.15 -8.56
C ASP A 261 -13.74 -11.53 -7.17
N VAL A 262 -12.65 -11.18 -6.51
CA VAL A 262 -12.68 -10.64 -5.14
C VAL A 262 -12.93 -9.12 -5.09
N PHE A 263 -12.82 -8.42 -6.21
CA PHE A 263 -12.93 -6.96 -6.25
C PHE A 263 -14.11 -6.48 -7.08
N SER A 264 -15.15 -5.96 -6.46
CA SER A 264 -16.26 -5.30 -7.15
C SER A 264 -16.12 -3.78 -7.15
N CYS A 265 -16.28 -3.14 -8.32
CA CYS A 265 -16.21 -1.69 -8.48
C CYS A 265 -17.19 -1.21 -9.56
N PRO A 266 -18.06 -0.24 -9.27
CA PRO A 266 -18.33 0.36 -7.96
C PRO A 266 -18.90 -0.62 -6.94
N ALA A 267 -18.56 -0.45 -5.66
CA ALA A 267 -19.11 -1.25 -4.57
C ALA A 267 -20.64 -1.11 -4.48
N LYS A 268 -21.34 -2.22 -4.27
CA LYS A 268 -22.80 -2.22 -4.10
C LYS A 268 -23.17 -1.88 -2.65
N ILE A 269 -23.23 -0.60 -2.35
CA ILE A 269 -23.54 -0.05 -1.01
C ILE A 269 -24.66 1.00 -1.10
N ASN A 270 -25.32 1.25 0.03
CA ASN A 270 -26.32 2.29 0.09
C ASN A 270 -25.68 3.70 0.14
N PRO A 271 -26.40 4.77 -0.27
CA PRO A 271 -25.84 6.12 -0.34
C PRO A 271 -25.35 6.67 1.00
N ALA A 272 -25.94 6.23 2.12
CA ALA A 272 -25.51 6.68 3.45
C ALA A 272 -24.13 6.14 3.82
N LEU A 273 -23.88 4.85 3.59
CA LEU A 273 -22.57 4.22 3.80
C LEU A 273 -21.54 4.78 2.83
N GLU A 274 -21.90 4.98 1.55
CA GLU A 274 -21.04 5.59 0.55
C GLU A 274 -20.55 6.98 1.00
N SER A 275 -21.47 7.82 1.47
CA SER A 275 -21.14 9.14 2.01
C SER A 275 -20.22 9.07 3.22
N LYS A 276 -20.43 8.15 4.15
CA LYS A 276 -19.55 7.97 5.33
C LYS A 276 -18.14 7.55 4.89
N ILE A 277 -18.01 6.57 3.99
CA ILE A 277 -16.73 6.10 3.48
C ILE A 277 -15.99 7.24 2.77
N LYS A 278 -16.64 7.98 1.88
CA LYS A 278 -16.04 9.13 1.19
C LYS A 278 -15.59 10.22 2.17
N ALA A 279 -16.41 10.54 3.16
CA ALA A 279 -16.08 11.55 4.15
C ALA A 279 -14.88 11.19 5.02
N ILE A 280 -14.80 9.95 5.51
CA ILE A 280 -13.66 9.49 6.32
C ILE A 280 -12.38 9.40 5.45
N THR A 281 -12.48 8.95 4.19
CA THR A 281 -11.39 8.92 3.22
C THR A 281 -10.78 10.30 3.01
N LEU A 282 -11.62 11.29 2.67
CA LEU A 282 -11.15 12.64 2.41
C LEU A 282 -10.53 13.28 3.65
N LYS A 283 -11.15 13.07 4.82
CA LYS A 283 -10.63 13.56 6.10
C LYS A 283 -9.26 12.94 6.41
N THR A 284 -9.10 11.63 6.22
CA THR A 284 -7.85 10.90 6.42
C THR A 284 -6.75 11.42 5.49
N PHE A 285 -7.04 11.50 4.18
CA PHE A 285 -6.12 12.00 3.17
C PHE A 285 -5.57 13.39 3.51
N ASN A 286 -6.46 14.30 3.94
CA ASN A 286 -6.08 15.66 4.30
C ASN A 286 -5.29 15.74 5.61
N ILE A 287 -5.67 15.01 6.65
CA ILE A 287 -5.00 15.04 7.96
C ILE A 287 -3.59 14.46 7.87
N LEU A 288 -3.40 13.40 7.12
CA LEU A 288 -2.08 12.82 6.86
C LEU A 288 -1.27 13.62 5.81
N ARG A 289 -1.86 14.67 5.24
CA ARG A 289 -1.24 15.55 4.23
C ARG A 289 -0.82 14.83 2.96
N CYS A 290 -1.52 13.76 2.60
CA CYS A 290 -1.29 13.06 1.33
C CYS A 290 -1.43 14.01 0.14
N LYS A 291 -0.64 13.77 -0.91
CA LYS A 291 -0.59 14.59 -2.12
C LYS A 291 -0.77 13.75 -3.37
N ASP A 292 -1.39 14.38 -4.36
CA ASP A 292 -1.55 13.94 -5.73
C ASP A 292 -2.40 12.67 -5.88
N TRP A 293 -2.10 11.63 -5.15
CA TRP A 293 -2.81 10.36 -5.15
C TRP A 293 -2.63 9.59 -3.83
N GLY A 294 -3.44 8.54 -3.66
CA GLY A 294 -3.32 7.60 -2.54
C GLY A 294 -4.47 6.61 -2.53
N ARG A 295 -4.30 5.53 -1.77
CA ARG A 295 -5.32 4.52 -1.53
C ARG A 295 -5.52 4.36 -0.04
N ILE A 296 -6.77 4.35 0.38
CA ILE A 296 -7.16 4.20 1.79
C ILE A 296 -7.99 2.94 1.93
N ASP A 297 -7.56 2.04 2.79
CA ASP A 297 -8.21 0.78 3.05
C ASP A 297 -9.09 0.90 4.30
N ILE A 298 -10.35 0.44 4.19
CA ILE A 298 -11.42 0.68 5.16
C ILE A 298 -12.14 -0.63 5.43
N ARG A 299 -12.46 -0.88 6.70
CA ARG A 299 -13.28 -2.02 7.08
C ARG A 299 -14.37 -1.63 8.06
N LEU A 300 -15.54 -2.22 7.93
CA LEU A 300 -16.65 -1.96 8.84
C LEU A 300 -16.43 -2.73 10.14
N ASP A 301 -16.77 -2.09 11.24
CA ASP A 301 -16.87 -2.76 12.54
C ASP A 301 -18.18 -3.57 12.66
N GLU A 302 -18.42 -4.14 13.83
CA GLU A 302 -19.62 -4.93 14.17
C GLU A 302 -20.92 -4.12 14.10
N THR A 303 -20.84 -2.79 14.15
CA THR A 303 -22.00 -1.89 14.05
C THR A 303 -22.23 -1.40 12.62
N GLY A 304 -21.33 -1.73 11.69
CA GLY A 304 -21.37 -1.28 10.30
C GLY A 304 -20.76 0.12 10.09
N GLU A 305 -20.02 0.65 11.06
CA GLU A 305 -19.31 1.93 10.90
C GLU A 305 -17.94 1.73 10.25
N PRO A 306 -17.54 2.61 9.30
CA PRO A 306 -16.29 2.49 8.60
C PRO A 306 -15.10 2.92 9.48
N ASN A 307 -14.08 2.08 9.51
CA ASN A 307 -12.82 2.29 10.21
C ASN A 307 -11.65 2.20 9.23
N ILE A 308 -10.67 3.09 9.35
CA ILE A 308 -9.44 3.06 8.55
C ILE A 308 -8.57 1.89 9.01
N ILE A 309 -8.12 1.06 8.06
CA ILE A 309 -7.17 -0.02 8.29
C ILE A 309 -5.76 0.45 7.96
N GLU A 310 -5.59 1.05 6.78
CA GLU A 310 -4.30 1.42 6.22
C GLU A 310 -4.42 2.60 5.27
N VAL A 311 -3.32 3.35 5.12
CA VAL A 311 -3.23 4.47 4.19
C VAL A 311 -1.98 4.28 3.33
N ASN A 312 -2.18 4.22 2.02
CA ASN A 312 -1.12 3.96 1.05
C ASN A 312 -0.94 5.19 0.14
N PRO A 313 -0.07 6.15 0.48
CA PRO A 313 0.20 7.32 -0.36
C PRO A 313 1.07 6.98 -1.59
N LEU A 314 1.59 5.76 -1.64
CA LEU A 314 2.28 5.16 -2.79
C LEU A 314 1.51 3.87 -3.19
N PRO A 315 0.36 3.99 -3.89
CA PRO A 315 -0.50 2.84 -4.14
C PRO A 315 0.03 1.93 -5.26
N GLY A 316 -0.21 0.60 -5.13
CA GLY A 316 0.08 -0.36 -6.19
C GLY A 316 -0.77 -0.12 -7.44
N ILE A 317 -0.18 -0.27 -8.62
CA ILE A 317 -0.75 0.13 -9.92
C ILE A 317 -0.47 -0.89 -11.03
N LEU A 318 -0.82 -2.15 -10.82
CA LEU A 318 -0.67 -3.19 -11.85
C LEU A 318 -1.48 -2.83 -13.11
N PRO A 319 -0.88 -2.94 -14.31
CA PRO A 319 -1.49 -2.44 -15.54
C PRO A 319 -2.60 -3.34 -16.11
N ASP A 320 -2.48 -4.67 -15.95
CA ASP A 320 -3.41 -5.62 -16.54
C ASP A 320 -4.80 -5.49 -15.85
N PRO A 321 -5.89 -5.29 -16.61
CA PRO A 321 -7.24 -5.27 -16.05
C PRO A 321 -7.65 -6.56 -15.32
N LYS A 322 -6.98 -7.68 -15.60
CA LYS A 322 -7.21 -8.96 -14.94
C LYS A 322 -6.50 -9.06 -13.59
N ASP A 323 -5.47 -8.25 -13.39
CA ASP A 323 -4.81 -8.19 -12.08
C ASP A 323 -5.73 -7.48 -11.08
N ASN A 324 -5.81 -8.02 -9.88
CA ASN A 324 -6.58 -7.44 -8.79
C ASN A 324 -5.84 -6.24 -8.17
N SER A 325 -5.74 -5.14 -8.94
CA SER A 325 -5.15 -3.87 -8.52
C SER A 325 -6.25 -2.83 -8.32
N CYS A 326 -6.49 -2.47 -7.06
CA CYS A 326 -7.64 -1.64 -6.67
C CYS A 326 -7.62 -0.24 -7.27
N PHE A 327 -6.45 0.43 -7.30
CA PHE A 327 -6.35 1.80 -7.80
C PHE A 327 -6.67 1.88 -9.31
N PRO A 328 -6.05 1.08 -10.20
CA PRO A 328 -6.42 1.05 -11.61
C PRO A 328 -7.86 0.58 -11.86
N LYS A 329 -8.39 -0.33 -11.02
CA LYS A 329 -9.79 -0.79 -11.13
C LYS A 329 -10.76 0.35 -10.85
N ALA A 330 -10.52 1.14 -9.80
CA ALA A 330 -11.30 2.34 -9.48
C ALA A 330 -11.21 3.40 -10.59
N ALA A 331 -10.02 3.62 -11.15
CA ALA A 331 -9.81 4.57 -12.25
C ALA A 331 -10.58 4.16 -13.51
N ARG A 332 -10.54 2.87 -13.89
CA ARG A 332 -11.34 2.35 -15.02
C ARG A 332 -12.84 2.52 -14.79
N ALA A 333 -13.33 2.26 -13.59
CA ALA A 333 -14.73 2.49 -13.24
C ALA A 333 -15.15 3.97 -13.28
N ASP A 334 -14.19 4.89 -13.13
CA ASP A 334 -14.37 6.34 -13.30
C ASP A 334 -14.22 6.80 -14.76
N GLY A 335 -13.95 5.88 -15.70
CA GLY A 335 -13.79 6.18 -17.14
C GLY A 335 -12.36 6.53 -17.56
N LEU A 336 -11.35 6.36 -16.71
CA LEU A 336 -9.94 6.58 -17.05
C LEU A 336 -9.29 5.24 -17.44
N ASP A 337 -8.68 5.18 -18.63
CA ASP A 337 -7.78 4.06 -18.92
C ASP A 337 -6.48 4.17 -18.11
N TYR A 338 -5.64 3.13 -18.18
CA TYR A 338 -4.39 3.10 -17.40
C TYR A 338 -3.47 4.28 -17.71
N ASN A 339 -3.33 4.62 -19.01
CA ASN A 339 -2.44 5.71 -19.42
C ASN A 339 -3.01 7.07 -19.02
N GLU A 340 -4.31 7.25 -19.09
CA GLU A 340 -5.00 8.47 -18.64
C GLU A 340 -4.86 8.64 -17.13
N MET A 341 -5.00 7.55 -16.36
CA MET A 341 -4.81 7.55 -14.92
C MET A 341 -3.40 8.00 -14.53
N ILE A 342 -2.35 7.40 -15.13
CA ILE A 342 -0.96 7.75 -14.84
C ILE A 342 -0.67 9.21 -15.21
N ASN A 343 -1.07 9.63 -16.40
CA ASN A 343 -0.89 11.03 -16.82
C ASN A 343 -1.73 12.01 -15.99
N LYS A 344 -2.87 11.58 -15.44
CA LYS A 344 -3.65 12.41 -14.52
C LYS A 344 -2.91 12.66 -13.21
N VAL A 345 -2.25 11.64 -12.65
CA VAL A 345 -1.42 11.79 -11.45
C VAL A 345 -0.25 12.74 -11.73
N LEU A 346 0.48 12.52 -12.84
CA LEU A 346 1.56 13.43 -13.25
C LEU A 346 1.07 14.87 -13.42
N TYR A 347 -0.08 15.07 -14.09
CA TYR A 347 -0.67 16.39 -14.30
C TYR A 347 -0.99 17.11 -12.99
N VAL A 348 -1.60 16.41 -12.03
CA VAL A 348 -1.95 16.95 -10.72
C VAL A 348 -0.69 17.41 -9.97
N SER A 349 0.37 16.59 -10.04
CA SER A 349 1.65 16.92 -9.43
C SER A 349 2.34 18.09 -10.13
N ALA A 350 2.43 18.07 -11.46
CA ALA A 350 3.02 19.17 -12.23
C ALA A 350 2.31 20.52 -11.97
N LYS A 351 0.96 20.50 -11.85
CA LYS A 351 0.17 21.67 -11.45
C LYS A 351 0.54 22.15 -10.04
N ARG A 352 0.69 21.22 -9.06
CA ARG A 352 1.11 21.54 -7.69
C ARG A 352 2.48 22.21 -7.65
N HIS A 353 3.41 21.78 -8.50
CA HIS A 353 4.76 22.32 -8.61
C HIS A 353 4.88 23.50 -9.57
N LYS A 354 3.77 23.99 -10.16
CA LYS A 354 3.73 25.12 -11.09
C LYS A 354 4.57 24.92 -12.36
N LEU A 355 4.60 23.71 -12.86
CA LEU A 355 5.27 23.35 -14.12
C LEU A 355 4.33 23.48 -15.34
N LEU A 356 3.04 23.74 -15.10
CA LEU A 356 1.99 23.86 -16.11
C LEU A 356 1.25 25.19 -15.96
#